data_6ca552a9fae83812e4393e55ad29e8c4
#
_entry.id   6ca552a9fae83812e4393e55ad29e8c4
#
_cell.length_a   1.000
_cell.length_b   1.000
_cell.length_c   1.000
_cell.angle_alpha   90.00
_cell.angle_beta   90.00
_cell.angle_gamma   90.00
#
_symmetry.space_group_name_H-M   'P 1'
#
loop_
_entity.id
_entity.type
_entity.pdbx_description
1 polymer ?
#
loop_
_entity_poly.entity_id
_entity_poly.type
_entity_poly.pdbx_seq_one_letter_code
_entity_poly.pdbx_strand_id
1 'polypeptide(L)'
;MTTAPVVHSLREQIREHILEGIISGRWQPGERIVERRIATELEVSQTPVREALRELESLRLIESAPNKGVRVRNLTAADLEESYPVRAGLEAIAAELAAERLAEDCSALEPHVAALYEADRLSDGTGQVRHTVGFHRELVRAAGNSVLLHTWEGLGIEVFTALSIRWLGTVQQSYAEEHEELVAAFRRRDPLIADLVKAHVLGCAPRA
;
A
#
# COMPACT_ATOMS: atom_id res chain seq x y z
N MET A 1 -28.59 1.96 5.87
CA MET A 1 -28.02 3.33 5.90
C MET A 1 -27.12 3.45 4.68
N THR A 2 -27.46 4.31 3.75
CA THR A 2 -26.70 4.47 2.50
C THR A 2 -25.42 5.23 2.83
N THR A 3 -24.27 4.56 2.77
CA THR A 3 -22.97 5.23 2.88
C THR A 3 -22.81 6.15 1.68
N ALA A 4 -22.69 7.46 1.92
CA ALA A 4 -22.36 8.42 0.89
C ALA A 4 -21.05 8.00 0.21
N PRO A 5 -20.93 8.12 -1.13
CA PRO A 5 -19.68 7.81 -1.82
C PRO A 5 -18.58 8.72 -1.25
N VAL A 6 -17.42 8.12 -0.93
CA VAL A 6 -16.22 8.86 -0.53
C VAL A 6 -15.80 9.69 -1.76
N VAL A 7 -16.09 10.98 -1.72
CA VAL A 7 -15.64 11.91 -2.76
C VAL A 7 -14.16 12.18 -2.50
N HIS A 8 -13.29 11.48 -3.21
CA HIS A 8 -11.86 11.77 -3.19
C HIS A 8 -11.61 13.20 -3.68
N SER A 9 -10.81 13.96 -2.95
CA SER A 9 -10.40 15.29 -3.39
C SER A 9 -9.64 15.19 -4.71
N LEU A 10 -9.69 16.26 -5.53
CA LEU A 10 -8.93 16.30 -6.78
C LEU A 10 -7.43 16.00 -6.56
N ARG A 11 -6.86 16.46 -5.46
CA ARG A 11 -5.48 16.17 -5.06
C ARG A 11 -5.26 14.67 -4.83
N GLU A 12 -6.17 13.98 -4.14
CA GLU A 12 -6.08 12.53 -3.93
C GLU A 12 -6.16 11.76 -5.25
N GLN A 13 -7.06 12.13 -6.15
CA GLN A 13 -7.16 11.52 -7.48
C GLN A 13 -5.86 11.70 -8.30
N ILE A 14 -5.24 12.88 -8.24
CA ILE A 14 -3.94 13.14 -8.90
C ILE A 14 -2.84 12.31 -8.25
N ARG A 15 -2.80 12.23 -6.92
CA ARG A 15 -1.84 11.40 -6.19
C ARG A 15 -1.95 9.93 -6.61
N GLU A 16 -3.16 9.40 -6.64
CA GLU A 16 -3.44 8.02 -7.07
C GLU A 16 -3.00 7.78 -8.51
N HIS A 17 -3.31 8.70 -9.43
CA HIS A 17 -2.87 8.61 -10.81
C HIS A 17 -1.34 8.54 -10.95
N ILE A 18 -0.60 9.34 -10.15
CA ILE A 18 0.86 9.32 -10.16
C ILE A 18 1.38 8.01 -9.55
N LEU A 19 0.80 7.56 -8.45
CA LEU A 19 1.14 6.28 -7.81
C LEU A 19 0.94 5.10 -8.76
N GLU A 20 -0.21 5.03 -9.42
CA GLU A 20 -0.47 3.99 -10.42
C GLU A 20 0.56 4.01 -11.57
N GLY A 21 0.95 5.21 -11.99
CA GLY A 21 1.99 5.36 -13.00
C GLY A 21 3.38 4.87 -12.54
N ILE A 22 3.71 5.04 -11.27
CA ILE A 22 4.96 4.50 -10.67
C ILE A 22 4.85 2.97 -10.55
N ILE A 23 3.76 2.46 -10.01
CA ILE A 23 3.51 1.02 -9.79
C ILE A 23 3.49 0.25 -11.10
N SER A 24 2.78 0.76 -12.11
CA SER A 24 2.71 0.14 -13.44
C SER A 24 4.01 0.26 -14.26
N GLY A 25 4.97 1.06 -13.78
CA GLY A 25 6.23 1.30 -14.47
C GLY A 25 6.15 2.32 -15.61
N ARG A 26 5.07 3.10 -15.68
CA ARG A 26 4.96 4.25 -16.59
C ARG A 26 6.06 5.28 -16.33
N TRP A 27 6.42 5.49 -15.06
CA TRP A 27 7.60 6.22 -14.64
C TRP A 27 8.58 5.26 -13.97
N GLN A 28 9.76 5.13 -14.57
CA GLN A 28 10.82 4.29 -14.04
C GLN A 28 11.58 4.98 -12.89
N PRO A 29 12.24 4.24 -12.00
CA PRO A 29 13.14 4.81 -11.00
C PRO A 29 14.14 5.79 -11.63
N GLY A 30 14.29 6.99 -11.05
CA GLY A 30 15.12 8.09 -11.57
C GLY A 30 14.47 8.90 -12.71
N GLU A 31 13.35 8.46 -13.26
CA GLU A 31 12.67 9.16 -14.34
C GLU A 31 12.02 10.46 -13.84
N ARG A 32 12.06 11.47 -14.71
CA ARG A 32 11.52 12.79 -14.40
C ARG A 32 10.01 12.84 -14.55
N ILE A 33 9.33 13.31 -13.51
CA ILE A 33 7.91 13.62 -13.53
C ILE A 33 7.74 15.10 -13.87
N VAL A 34 7.00 15.40 -14.94
CA VAL A 34 6.79 16.76 -15.44
C VAL A 34 5.39 17.24 -15.06
N GLU A 35 5.29 18.16 -14.06
CA GLU A 35 4.03 18.72 -13.56
C GLU A 35 3.06 19.16 -14.68
N ARG A 36 3.61 19.90 -15.68
CA ARG A 36 2.81 20.42 -16.80
C ARG A 36 2.19 19.31 -17.64
N ARG A 37 2.88 18.18 -17.81
CA ARG A 37 2.37 17.05 -18.59
C ARG A 37 1.19 16.40 -17.87
N ILE A 38 1.30 16.20 -16.56
CA ILE A 38 0.21 15.64 -15.73
C ILE A 38 -0.97 16.60 -15.72
N ALA A 39 -0.71 17.91 -15.51
CA ALA A 39 -1.76 18.92 -15.51
C ALA A 39 -2.54 18.95 -16.84
N THR A 40 -1.85 18.83 -17.97
CA THR A 40 -2.47 18.76 -19.29
C THR A 40 -3.25 17.48 -19.50
N GLU A 41 -2.70 16.33 -19.08
CA GLU A 41 -3.33 15.01 -19.22
C GLU A 41 -4.63 14.88 -18.41
N LEU A 42 -4.63 15.45 -17.19
CA LEU A 42 -5.79 15.41 -16.30
C LEU A 42 -6.71 16.62 -16.43
N GLU A 43 -6.43 17.53 -17.37
CA GLU A 43 -7.19 18.78 -17.61
C GLU A 43 -7.36 19.64 -16.33
N VAL A 44 -6.31 19.72 -15.52
CA VAL A 44 -6.27 20.47 -14.27
C VAL A 44 -5.20 21.57 -14.29
N SER A 45 -5.24 22.50 -13.34
CA SER A 45 -4.14 23.45 -13.13
C SER A 45 -2.91 22.75 -12.51
N GLN A 46 -1.73 23.39 -12.60
CA GLN A 46 -0.50 22.82 -12.03
C GLN A 46 -0.49 22.82 -10.49
N THR A 47 -1.29 23.66 -9.84
CA THR A 47 -1.31 23.78 -8.38
C THR A 47 -1.67 22.48 -7.67
N PRO A 48 -2.80 21.80 -7.95
CA PRO A 48 -3.13 20.53 -7.30
C PRO A 48 -2.14 19.41 -7.67
N VAL A 49 -1.54 19.44 -8.86
CA VAL A 49 -0.48 18.49 -9.24
C VAL A 49 0.76 18.66 -8.35
N ARG A 50 1.16 19.91 -8.11
CA ARG A 50 2.30 20.23 -7.24
C ARG A 50 2.05 19.83 -5.78
N GLU A 51 0.83 20.01 -5.30
CA GLU A 51 0.44 19.54 -3.96
C GLU A 51 0.50 18.02 -3.84
N ALA A 52 -0.03 17.29 -4.80
CA ALA A 52 0.06 15.83 -4.85
C ALA A 52 1.52 15.35 -4.92
N LEU A 53 2.37 16.00 -5.72
CA LEU A 53 3.80 15.68 -5.79
C LEU A 53 4.51 15.96 -4.45
N ARG A 54 4.20 17.03 -3.74
CA ARG A 54 4.77 17.28 -2.41
C ARG A 54 4.38 16.21 -1.40
N GLU A 55 3.15 15.73 -1.47
CA GLU A 55 2.70 14.62 -0.64
C GLU A 55 3.49 13.34 -0.94
N LEU A 56 3.65 12.97 -2.21
CA LEU A 56 4.48 11.83 -2.62
C LEU A 56 5.95 11.98 -2.24
N GLU A 57 6.48 13.21 -2.22
CA GLU A 57 7.83 13.50 -1.74
C GLU A 57 7.96 13.28 -0.23
N SER A 58 6.95 13.68 0.56
CA SER A 58 6.92 13.40 2.00
C SER A 58 6.88 11.91 2.31
N LEU A 59 6.26 11.11 1.43
CA LEU A 59 6.26 9.64 1.47
C LEU A 59 7.57 9.02 0.94
N ARG A 60 8.55 9.83 0.57
CA ARG A 60 9.83 9.40 0.00
C ARG A 60 9.73 8.55 -1.28
N LEU A 61 8.66 8.71 -2.05
CA LEU A 61 8.43 8.01 -3.31
C LEU A 61 9.01 8.73 -4.52
N ILE A 62 9.11 10.05 -4.39
CA ILE A 62 9.76 10.92 -5.36
C ILE A 62 10.73 11.86 -4.63
N GLU A 63 11.60 12.48 -5.38
CA GLU A 63 12.57 13.45 -4.88
C GLU A 63 12.63 14.68 -5.78
N SER A 64 12.76 15.85 -5.15
CA SER A 64 12.98 17.11 -5.84
C SER A 64 14.44 17.52 -5.69
N ALA A 65 15.07 17.89 -6.80
CA ALA A 65 16.41 18.45 -6.76
C ALA A 65 16.44 19.83 -7.43
N PRO A 66 17.21 20.81 -6.88
CA PRO A 66 17.35 22.12 -7.48
C PRO A 66 17.78 22.01 -8.95
N ASN A 67 17.05 22.69 -9.84
CA ASN A 67 17.24 22.70 -11.29
C ASN A 67 17.08 21.35 -12.02
N LYS A 68 16.77 20.26 -11.31
CA LYS A 68 16.56 18.93 -11.92
C LYS A 68 15.08 18.51 -11.94
N GLY A 69 14.21 19.26 -11.23
CA GLY A 69 12.79 18.96 -11.12
C GLY A 69 12.50 17.75 -10.23
N VAL A 70 11.30 17.20 -10.37
CA VAL A 70 10.81 16.04 -9.61
C VAL A 70 11.16 14.75 -10.35
N ARG A 71 11.62 13.74 -9.61
CA ARG A 71 11.95 12.40 -10.15
C ARG A 71 11.39 11.31 -9.26
N VAL A 72 11.10 10.16 -9.85
CA VAL A 72 10.83 8.94 -9.09
C VAL A 72 12.10 8.55 -8.34
N ARG A 73 12.00 8.31 -7.04
CA ARG A 73 13.14 7.86 -6.24
C ARG A 73 13.58 6.48 -6.68
N ASN A 74 14.88 6.26 -6.72
CA ASN A 74 15.45 4.94 -6.95
C ASN A 74 15.43 4.17 -5.62
N LEU A 75 14.31 3.48 -5.35
CA LEU A 75 14.16 2.63 -4.18
C LEU A 75 14.95 1.33 -4.38
N THR A 76 15.65 0.90 -3.35
CA THR A 76 16.57 -0.24 -3.36
C THR A 76 16.07 -1.37 -2.45
N ALA A 77 16.70 -2.55 -2.53
CA ALA A 77 16.44 -3.64 -1.58
C ALA A 77 16.68 -3.20 -0.13
N ALA A 78 17.73 -2.40 0.10
CA ALA A 78 18.03 -1.87 1.43
C ALA A 78 16.89 -0.97 1.97
N ASP A 79 16.24 -0.17 1.13
CA ASP A 79 15.08 0.63 1.57
C ASP A 79 13.93 -0.28 2.04
N LEU A 80 13.73 -1.44 1.42
CA LEU A 80 12.74 -2.42 1.85
C LEU A 80 13.16 -3.10 3.15
N GLU A 81 14.41 -3.54 3.26
CA GLU A 81 14.96 -4.16 4.47
C GLU A 81 14.81 -3.25 5.70
N GLU A 82 14.94 -1.93 5.53
CA GLU A 82 14.71 -0.95 6.60
C GLU A 82 13.23 -0.71 6.88
N SER A 83 12.38 -0.69 5.85
CA SER A 83 10.96 -0.31 5.98
C SER A 83 10.08 -1.44 6.51
N TYR A 84 10.33 -2.69 6.09
CA TYR A 84 9.48 -3.82 6.44
C TYR A 84 9.43 -4.14 7.95
N PRO A 85 10.53 -4.07 8.72
CA PRO A 85 10.46 -4.23 10.18
C PRO A 85 9.59 -3.18 10.87
N VAL A 86 9.63 -1.94 10.39
CA VAL A 86 8.78 -0.84 10.93
C VAL A 86 7.32 -1.10 10.60
N ARG A 87 7.02 -1.42 9.33
CA ARG A 87 5.68 -1.81 8.88
C ARG A 87 5.13 -2.97 9.70
N ALA A 88 5.89 -4.05 9.83
CA ALA A 88 5.50 -5.23 10.56
C ALA A 88 5.20 -4.93 12.05
N GLY A 89 5.97 -4.05 12.67
CA GLY A 89 5.72 -3.60 14.04
C GLY A 89 4.40 -2.81 14.16
N LEU A 90 4.13 -1.89 13.25
CA LEU A 90 2.88 -1.12 13.24
C LEU A 90 1.67 -2.02 12.98
N GLU A 91 1.77 -2.95 12.05
CA GLU A 91 0.66 -3.86 11.72
C GLU A 91 0.42 -4.91 12.82
N ALA A 92 1.45 -5.34 13.55
CA ALA A 92 1.28 -6.18 14.73
C ALA A 92 0.50 -5.45 15.83
N ILE A 93 0.83 -4.19 16.11
CA ILE A 93 0.06 -3.35 17.05
C ILE A 93 -1.39 -3.18 16.55
N ALA A 94 -1.57 -2.98 15.25
CA ALA A 94 -2.92 -2.89 14.67
C ALA A 94 -3.71 -4.17 14.88
N ALA A 95 -3.09 -5.34 14.66
CA ALA A 95 -3.72 -6.64 14.83
C ALA A 95 -4.17 -6.88 16.28
N GLU A 96 -3.35 -6.54 17.27
CA GLU A 96 -3.74 -6.60 18.68
C GLU A 96 -4.97 -5.72 18.99
N LEU A 97 -4.92 -4.46 18.56
CA LEU A 97 -6.00 -3.49 18.83
C LEU A 97 -7.30 -3.84 18.08
N ALA A 98 -7.19 -4.47 16.91
CA ALA A 98 -8.33 -4.84 16.08
C ALA A 98 -8.89 -6.24 16.40
N ALA A 99 -8.19 -7.07 17.19
CA ALA A 99 -8.46 -8.50 17.34
C ALA A 99 -9.92 -8.81 17.65
N GLU A 100 -10.52 -8.19 18.66
CA GLU A 100 -11.91 -8.43 19.06
C GLU A 100 -12.89 -7.99 17.96
N ARG A 101 -12.67 -6.82 17.36
CA ARG A 101 -13.54 -6.30 16.31
C ARG A 101 -13.51 -7.17 15.07
N LEU A 102 -12.33 -7.58 14.62
CA LEU A 102 -12.17 -8.42 13.45
C LEU A 102 -12.57 -9.89 13.70
N ALA A 103 -12.52 -10.36 14.95
CA ALA A 103 -13.09 -11.66 15.32
C ALA A 103 -14.62 -11.69 15.14
N GLU A 104 -15.29 -10.55 15.34
CA GLU A 104 -16.73 -10.41 15.17
C GLU A 104 -17.12 -10.12 13.73
N ASP A 105 -16.35 -9.29 13.03
CA ASP A 105 -16.66 -8.86 11.67
C ASP A 105 -15.40 -8.61 10.83
N CYS A 106 -15.14 -9.52 9.86
CA CYS A 106 -14.08 -9.41 8.86
C CYS A 106 -14.56 -8.86 7.51
N SER A 107 -15.79 -8.34 7.43
CA SER A 107 -16.41 -7.93 6.15
C SER A 107 -15.62 -6.85 5.38
N ALA A 108 -14.78 -6.06 6.07
CA ALA A 108 -13.90 -5.09 5.44
C ALA A 108 -12.65 -5.74 4.79
N LEU A 109 -12.20 -6.90 5.27
CA LEU A 109 -11.01 -7.60 4.77
C LEU A 109 -11.33 -8.55 3.62
N GLU A 110 -12.47 -9.25 3.68
CA GLU A 110 -12.86 -10.31 2.75
C GLU A 110 -12.91 -9.88 1.27
N PRO A 111 -13.41 -8.67 0.90
CA PRO A 111 -13.41 -8.24 -0.49
C PRO A 111 -12.00 -8.16 -1.09
N HIS A 112 -11.00 -7.82 -0.26
CA HIS A 112 -9.61 -7.79 -0.70
C HIS A 112 -9.06 -9.19 -0.93
N VAL A 113 -9.39 -10.17 -0.08
CA VAL A 113 -9.01 -11.57 -0.26
C VAL A 113 -9.61 -12.13 -1.56
N ALA A 114 -10.92 -11.92 -1.77
CA ALA A 114 -11.59 -12.36 -2.99
C ALA A 114 -10.97 -11.74 -4.26
N ALA A 115 -10.63 -10.46 -4.21
CA ALA A 115 -9.99 -9.76 -5.32
C ALA A 115 -8.52 -10.19 -5.53
N LEU A 116 -7.80 -10.62 -4.48
CA LEU A 116 -6.47 -11.21 -4.62
C LEU A 116 -6.51 -12.55 -5.34
N TYR A 117 -7.47 -13.44 -5.05
CA TYR A 117 -7.67 -14.68 -5.82
C TYR A 117 -7.89 -14.39 -7.31
N GLU A 118 -8.68 -13.37 -7.63
CA GLU A 118 -8.91 -12.99 -9.02
C GLU A 118 -7.65 -12.40 -9.67
N ALA A 119 -6.91 -11.55 -8.95
CA ALA A 119 -5.65 -10.98 -9.42
C ALA A 119 -4.58 -12.07 -9.65
N ASP A 120 -4.50 -13.06 -8.74
CA ASP A 120 -3.60 -14.22 -8.89
C ASP A 120 -3.96 -15.02 -10.15
N ARG A 121 -5.26 -15.32 -10.34
CA ARG A 121 -5.78 -16.05 -11.52
C ARG A 121 -5.48 -15.34 -12.84
N LEU A 122 -5.52 -13.99 -12.85
CA LEU A 122 -5.28 -13.17 -14.04
C LEU A 122 -3.82 -12.76 -14.22
N SER A 123 -2.94 -13.09 -13.26
CA SER A 123 -1.56 -12.56 -13.20
C SER A 123 -1.54 -11.02 -13.21
N ASP A 124 -2.53 -10.38 -12.57
CA ASP A 124 -2.66 -8.93 -12.45
C ASP A 124 -1.82 -8.41 -11.29
N GLY A 125 -0.55 -8.10 -11.56
CA GLY A 125 0.35 -7.56 -10.54
C GLY A 125 -0.12 -6.22 -9.96
N THR A 126 -0.84 -5.39 -10.72
CA THR A 126 -1.40 -4.13 -10.20
C THR A 126 -2.56 -4.39 -9.24
N GLY A 127 -3.43 -5.33 -9.58
CA GLY A 127 -4.49 -5.81 -8.70
C GLY A 127 -3.94 -6.42 -7.42
N GLN A 128 -2.89 -7.25 -7.51
CA GLN A 128 -2.20 -7.82 -6.34
C GLN A 128 -1.70 -6.72 -5.40
N VAL A 129 -1.00 -5.69 -5.90
CA VAL A 129 -0.55 -4.56 -5.08
C VAL A 129 -1.73 -3.84 -4.44
N ARG A 130 -2.74 -3.47 -5.24
CA ARG A 130 -3.92 -2.72 -4.77
C ARG A 130 -4.63 -3.44 -3.64
N HIS A 131 -4.89 -4.73 -3.79
CA HIS A 131 -5.69 -5.48 -2.82
C HIS A 131 -4.89 -5.93 -1.62
N THR A 132 -3.59 -6.23 -1.76
CA THR A 132 -2.68 -6.43 -0.62
C THR A 132 -2.64 -5.17 0.27
N VAL A 133 -2.38 -4.01 -0.32
CA VAL A 133 -2.35 -2.74 0.42
C VAL A 133 -3.71 -2.40 1.02
N GLY A 134 -4.79 -2.64 0.26
CA GLY A 134 -6.16 -2.45 0.74
C GLY A 134 -6.47 -3.28 1.97
N PHE A 135 -6.13 -4.56 1.97
CA PHE A 135 -6.30 -5.46 3.10
C PHE A 135 -5.60 -4.94 4.36
N HIS A 136 -4.32 -4.64 4.26
CA HIS A 136 -3.53 -4.13 5.39
C HIS A 136 -4.01 -2.76 5.88
N ARG A 137 -4.49 -1.89 4.97
CA ARG A 137 -5.09 -0.62 5.35
C ARG A 137 -6.37 -0.81 6.16
N GLU A 138 -7.26 -1.72 5.75
CA GLU A 138 -8.47 -2.03 6.50
C GLU A 138 -8.16 -2.67 7.86
N LEU A 139 -7.15 -3.54 7.95
CA LEU A 139 -6.64 -4.06 9.22
C LEU A 139 -6.22 -2.91 10.15
N VAL A 140 -5.39 -1.98 9.65
CA VAL A 140 -4.91 -0.85 10.46
C VAL A 140 -6.06 0.11 10.83
N ARG A 141 -7.04 0.32 9.96
CA ARG A 141 -8.26 1.08 10.27
C ARG A 141 -9.10 0.43 11.36
N ALA A 142 -9.22 -0.89 11.34
CA ALA A 142 -9.96 -1.65 12.33
C ALA A 142 -9.39 -1.50 13.76
N ALA A 143 -8.10 -1.15 13.89
CA ALA A 143 -7.49 -0.82 15.19
C ALA A 143 -8.12 0.42 15.86
N GLY A 144 -8.78 1.30 15.10
CA GLY A 144 -9.42 2.51 15.62
C GLY A 144 -8.43 3.56 16.16
N ASN A 145 -7.15 3.45 15.83
CA ASN A 145 -6.08 4.35 16.27
C ASN A 145 -5.62 5.23 15.09
N SER A 146 -6.03 6.50 15.11
CA SER A 146 -5.74 7.45 14.04
C SER A 146 -4.24 7.78 13.91
N VAL A 147 -3.49 7.77 15.01
CA VAL A 147 -2.04 8.00 14.99
C VAL A 147 -1.34 6.83 14.30
N LEU A 148 -1.74 5.60 14.63
CA LEU A 148 -1.22 4.40 13.99
C LEU A 148 -1.50 4.40 12.48
N LEU A 149 -2.74 4.69 12.08
CA LEU A 149 -3.12 4.75 10.67
C LEU A 149 -2.31 5.80 9.91
N HIS A 150 -2.23 7.02 10.44
CA HIS A 150 -1.45 8.10 9.81
C HIS A 150 0.04 7.74 9.68
N THR A 151 0.63 7.13 10.72
CA THR A 151 2.03 6.70 10.69
C THR A 151 2.25 5.61 9.65
N TRP A 152 1.35 4.64 9.56
CA TRP A 152 1.41 3.55 8.60
C TRP A 152 1.27 4.07 7.14
N GLU A 153 0.30 4.96 6.88
CA GLU A 153 0.13 5.58 5.57
C GLU A 153 1.36 6.42 5.16
N GLY A 154 2.03 7.03 6.12
CA GLY A 154 3.27 7.79 5.91
C GLY A 154 4.49 6.96 5.48
N LEU A 155 4.40 5.61 5.51
CA LEU A 155 5.48 4.74 5.05
C LEU A 155 5.53 4.55 3.53
N GLY A 156 4.51 4.98 2.77
CA GLY A 156 4.46 4.76 1.32
C GLY A 156 4.32 3.29 0.92
N ILE A 157 3.53 2.54 1.68
CA ILE A 157 3.37 1.08 1.58
C ILE A 157 3.06 0.60 0.16
N GLU A 158 2.28 1.35 -0.61
CA GLU A 158 1.89 0.98 -1.98
C GLU A 158 3.10 0.71 -2.87
N VAL A 159 4.09 1.61 -2.83
CA VAL A 159 5.27 1.47 -3.69
C VAL A 159 6.21 0.38 -3.17
N PHE A 160 6.37 0.28 -1.86
CA PHE A 160 7.16 -0.81 -1.28
C PHE A 160 6.55 -2.19 -1.58
N THR A 161 5.23 -2.32 -1.51
CA THR A 161 4.51 -3.55 -1.88
C THR A 161 4.69 -3.87 -3.37
N ALA A 162 4.56 -2.86 -4.25
CA ALA A 162 4.77 -3.04 -5.69
C ALA A 162 6.20 -3.53 -6.01
N LEU A 163 7.20 -2.96 -5.32
CA LEU A 163 8.59 -3.38 -5.49
C LEU A 163 8.82 -4.80 -4.98
N SER A 164 8.25 -5.17 -3.84
CA SER A 164 8.35 -6.53 -3.29
C SER A 164 7.74 -7.56 -4.23
N ILE A 165 6.53 -7.31 -4.74
CA ILE A 165 5.87 -8.19 -5.72
C ILE A 165 6.72 -8.30 -6.99
N ARG A 166 7.32 -7.22 -7.45
CA ARG A 166 8.15 -7.19 -8.66
C ARG A 166 9.48 -7.94 -8.49
N TRP A 167 10.11 -7.87 -7.29
CA TRP A 167 11.40 -8.54 -7.03
C TRP A 167 11.27 -9.97 -6.59
N LEU A 168 10.26 -10.28 -5.77
CA LEU A 168 9.99 -11.66 -5.36
C LEU A 168 9.47 -12.48 -6.55
N GLY A 169 9.07 -11.79 -7.64
CA GLY A 169 8.44 -12.42 -8.78
C GLY A 169 7.14 -13.10 -8.37
N THR A 170 6.29 -13.42 -9.26
CA THR A 170 5.08 -14.23 -9.06
C THR A 170 5.41 -15.66 -8.62
N VAL A 171 6.48 -15.87 -7.84
CA VAL A 171 7.02 -17.15 -7.48
C VAL A 171 6.32 -17.67 -6.24
N GLN A 172 5.35 -18.54 -6.47
CA GLN A 172 5.03 -19.71 -5.65
C GLN A 172 4.20 -19.54 -4.36
N GLN A 173 3.82 -18.36 -3.92
CA GLN A 173 2.84 -18.27 -2.83
C GLN A 173 1.63 -17.48 -3.31
N SER A 174 0.45 -18.04 -3.15
CA SER A 174 -0.79 -17.33 -3.40
C SER A 174 -0.94 -16.24 -2.35
N TYR A 175 -0.75 -14.99 -2.75
CA TYR A 175 -1.01 -13.85 -1.85
C TYR A 175 -2.40 -13.94 -1.23
N ALA A 176 -3.38 -14.45 -1.97
CA ALA A 176 -4.73 -14.63 -1.51
C ALA A 176 -4.82 -15.62 -0.35
N GLU A 177 -4.15 -16.78 -0.44
CA GLU A 177 -4.16 -17.81 0.62
C GLU A 177 -3.58 -17.30 1.93
N GLU A 178 -2.45 -16.59 1.89
CA GLU A 178 -1.84 -16.01 3.09
C GLU A 178 -2.77 -15.00 3.79
N HIS A 179 -3.47 -14.16 3.02
CA HIS A 179 -4.41 -13.19 3.57
C HIS A 179 -5.68 -13.86 4.09
N GLU A 180 -6.15 -14.93 3.42
CA GLU A 180 -7.27 -15.76 3.91
C GLU A 180 -6.94 -16.42 5.24
N GLU A 181 -5.71 -16.92 5.43
CA GLU A 181 -5.25 -17.48 6.70
C GLU A 181 -5.27 -16.44 7.83
N LEU A 182 -4.91 -15.18 7.56
CA LEU A 182 -5.03 -14.10 8.53
C LEU A 182 -6.50 -13.83 8.92
N VAL A 183 -7.41 -13.80 7.95
CA VAL A 183 -8.86 -13.67 8.24
C VAL A 183 -9.34 -14.83 9.10
N ALA A 184 -8.94 -16.06 8.78
CA ALA A 184 -9.27 -17.24 9.56
C ALA A 184 -8.70 -17.16 10.99
N ALA A 185 -7.49 -16.62 11.15
CA ALA A 185 -6.87 -16.41 12.47
C ALA A 185 -7.64 -15.40 13.31
N PHE A 186 -8.09 -14.27 12.75
CA PHE A 186 -8.97 -13.33 13.46
C PHE A 186 -10.27 -14.00 13.91
N ARG A 187 -10.96 -14.71 13.04
CA ARG A 187 -12.22 -15.39 13.32
C ARG A 187 -12.12 -16.42 14.44
N ARG A 188 -11.02 -17.17 14.52
CA ARG A 188 -10.80 -18.14 15.60
C ARG A 188 -10.21 -17.52 16.87
N ARG A 189 -10.06 -16.18 16.93
CA ARG A 189 -9.47 -15.45 18.06
C ARG A 189 -8.09 -15.98 18.45
N ASP A 190 -7.24 -16.16 17.43
CA ASP A 190 -5.91 -16.71 17.65
C ASP A 190 -5.09 -15.78 18.56
N PRO A 191 -4.58 -16.26 19.70
CA PRO A 191 -3.84 -15.44 20.64
C PRO A 191 -2.50 -14.94 20.10
N LEU A 192 -2.01 -15.52 18.98
CA LEU A 192 -0.77 -15.13 18.31
C LEU A 192 -1.01 -14.23 17.09
N ILE A 193 -2.20 -13.64 16.94
CA ILE A 193 -2.58 -12.89 15.74
C ILE A 193 -1.58 -11.77 15.40
N ALA A 194 -1.04 -11.07 16.40
CA ALA A 194 -0.03 -10.03 16.18
C ALA A 194 1.27 -10.60 15.61
N ASP A 195 1.71 -11.74 16.11
CA ASP A 195 2.91 -12.43 15.62
C ASP A 195 2.69 -13.00 14.21
N LEU A 196 1.49 -13.51 13.92
CA LEU A 196 1.12 -14.01 12.59
C LEU A 196 1.15 -12.88 11.56
N VAL A 197 0.52 -11.73 11.86
CA VAL A 197 0.55 -10.55 10.98
C VAL A 197 1.98 -10.05 10.79
N LYS A 198 2.76 -9.97 11.89
CA LYS A 198 4.16 -9.56 11.83
C LYS A 198 5.00 -10.50 10.95
N ALA A 199 4.83 -11.80 11.11
CA ALA A 199 5.56 -12.80 10.32
C ALA A 199 5.18 -12.74 8.84
N HIS A 200 3.88 -12.58 8.52
CA HIS A 200 3.37 -12.40 7.18
C HIS A 200 4.02 -11.19 6.49
N VAL A 201 4.01 -10.02 7.15
CA VAL A 201 4.61 -8.81 6.58
C VAL A 201 6.11 -8.97 6.37
N LEU A 202 6.84 -9.56 7.33
CA LEU A 202 8.28 -9.82 7.19
C LEU A 202 8.59 -10.86 6.11
N GLY A 203 7.69 -11.80 5.86
CA GLY A 203 7.80 -12.79 4.78
C GLY A 203 7.78 -12.17 3.39
N CYS A 204 7.13 -11.00 3.25
CA CYS A 204 7.09 -10.23 2.01
C CYS A 204 8.34 -9.35 1.77
N ALA A 205 9.27 -9.27 2.72
CA ALA A 205 10.53 -8.56 2.51
C ALA A 205 11.47 -9.35 1.58
N PRO A 206 12.20 -8.67 0.66
CA PRO A 206 13.23 -9.35 -0.11
C PRO A 206 14.27 -9.94 0.86
N ARG A 207 14.66 -11.17 0.58
CA ARG A 207 15.77 -11.80 1.30
C ARG A 207 17.07 -11.45 0.58
N ALA A 208 18.05 -10.94 1.31
CA ALA A 208 19.39 -10.68 0.83
C ALA A 208 20.07 -11.93 0.28
#